data_b01084a447bac4651c297194fa4f0a8d
#
_entry.id   b01084a447bac4651c297194fa4f0a8d
#
_cell.length_a   1.000
_cell.length_b   1.000
_cell.length_c   1.000
_cell.angle_alpha   90.00
_cell.angle_beta   90.00
_cell.angle_gamma   90.00
#
_symmetry.space_group_name_H-M   'P 1'
#
loop_
_entity.id
_entity.type
_entity.pdbx_description
1 polymer ?
#
loop_
_entity_poly.entity_id
_entity_poly.type
_entity_poly.pdbx_seq_one_letter_code
_entity_poly.pdbx_strand_id
1 'polypeptide(L)'
;MFEQAFKNLDDVLWKEAGCTTELDYIEQTSWLLFLKYLEGLEQDKADEAALDGKKYAYILDKPYRWENWAAPKDAAGNIDHYKAKTGDDLRDFVNDKLFPYLKGFTQKATGPNTIEYKIGQIFGEIKNKIQSGYNLREIIDHIDELRIRSQTEKHELSHLYEAKIRNMGNAGRNGGEYYTPRPLIRAMIQVVRPRIGERVRDDACGSAGFLCESFDYMKAKPGGLTVKEAKTLQERTFYGQEKKSLAYIIAIMNMILHGIDAPNIVHTNSLTENLADIQDKDRALSRGSSRPGYSSTILNSVTTPPTQWRWTSRRTTSKAFSDHKRDTSRQSKPWQRSASWPFQCCK
;
A
#
# COMPACT_ATOMS: atom_id res chain seq x y z
N MET A 1 -22.89 2.22 4.96
CA MET A 1 -22.54 1.17 5.94
C MET A 1 -21.12 1.34 6.48
N PHE A 2 -20.10 1.34 5.65
CA PHE A 2 -18.70 1.46 6.09
C PHE A 2 -18.36 2.77 6.79
N GLU A 3 -18.91 3.92 6.37
CA GLU A 3 -18.65 5.23 7.00
C GLU A 3 -19.04 5.26 8.47
N GLN A 4 -20.21 4.69 8.81
CA GLN A 4 -20.65 4.60 10.21
C GLN A 4 -19.76 3.65 11.01
N ALA A 5 -19.33 2.53 10.41
CA ALA A 5 -18.43 1.61 11.09
C ALA A 5 -17.08 2.27 11.41
N PHE A 6 -16.50 3.04 10.49
CA PHE A 6 -15.26 3.79 10.75
C PHE A 6 -15.43 4.85 11.84
N LYS A 7 -16.59 5.52 11.88
CA LYS A 7 -16.89 6.47 12.94
C LYS A 7 -16.99 5.76 14.31
N ASN A 8 -17.69 4.63 14.36
CA ASN A 8 -17.79 3.83 15.58
C ASN A 8 -16.40 3.37 16.06
N LEU A 9 -15.53 2.93 15.15
CA LEU A 9 -14.15 2.56 15.47
C LEU A 9 -13.37 3.74 16.08
N ASP A 10 -13.49 4.93 15.52
CA ASP A 10 -12.83 6.13 16.04
C ASP A 10 -13.38 6.53 17.42
N ASP A 11 -14.69 6.42 17.65
CA ASP A 11 -15.34 6.69 18.93
C ASP A 11 -14.86 5.74 20.05
N VAL A 12 -14.57 4.48 19.72
CA VAL A 12 -13.99 3.52 20.68
C VAL A 12 -12.51 3.82 20.92
N LEU A 13 -11.74 4.05 19.85
CA LEU A 13 -10.31 4.37 19.94
C LEU A 13 -10.03 5.69 20.67
N TRP A 14 -10.95 6.65 20.58
CA TRP A 14 -10.86 7.92 21.31
C TRP A 14 -10.94 7.72 22.84
N LYS A 15 -11.67 6.69 23.31
CA LYS A 15 -11.77 6.34 24.73
C LYS A 15 -10.57 5.51 25.22
N GLU A 16 -9.73 5.04 24.29
CA GLU A 16 -8.64 4.11 24.60
C GLU A 16 -7.38 4.85 25.07
N ALA A 17 -6.95 4.54 26.30
CA ALA A 17 -5.83 5.23 26.94
C ALA A 17 -4.49 5.09 26.17
N GLY A 18 -4.30 3.99 25.44
CA GLY A 18 -3.12 3.74 24.63
C GLY A 18 -3.11 4.42 23.27
N CYS A 19 -4.23 5.03 22.86
CA CYS A 19 -4.40 5.69 21.58
C CYS A 19 -4.64 7.20 21.79
N THR A 20 -3.63 8.03 21.57
CA THR A 20 -3.67 9.46 21.90
C THR A 20 -3.77 10.38 20.69
N THR A 21 -3.57 9.84 19.49
CA THR A 21 -3.51 10.62 18.26
C THR A 21 -4.29 9.93 17.13
N GLU A 22 -4.71 10.70 16.13
CA GLU A 22 -5.29 10.18 14.88
C GLU A 22 -4.36 9.16 14.18
N LEU A 23 -3.04 9.30 14.37
CA LEU A 23 -2.06 8.34 13.87
C LEU A 23 -2.19 6.98 14.57
N ASP A 24 -2.46 6.97 15.87
CA ASP A 24 -2.69 5.73 16.61
C ASP A 24 -3.99 5.06 16.13
N TYR A 25 -5.05 5.85 15.89
CA TYR A 25 -6.32 5.30 15.42
C TYR A 25 -6.18 4.61 14.06
N ILE A 26 -5.48 5.23 13.11
CA ILE A 26 -5.27 4.60 11.82
C ILE A 26 -4.34 3.39 11.91
N GLU A 27 -3.31 3.44 12.76
CA GLU A 27 -2.42 2.30 12.98
C GLU A 27 -3.18 1.09 13.52
N GLN A 28 -3.99 1.30 14.57
CA GLN A 28 -4.75 0.21 15.20
C GLN A 28 -5.87 -0.31 14.28
N THR A 29 -6.56 0.56 13.58
CA THR A 29 -7.56 0.16 12.59
C THR A 29 -6.91 -0.64 11.45
N SER A 30 -5.71 -0.25 10.99
CA SER A 30 -5.03 -0.85 9.84
C SER A 30 -4.68 -2.32 10.04
N TRP A 31 -4.08 -2.68 11.17
CA TRP A 31 -3.70 -4.07 11.39
C TRP A 31 -4.90 -5.00 11.58
N LEU A 32 -5.97 -4.52 12.19
CA LEU A 32 -7.21 -5.30 12.35
C LEU A 32 -7.89 -5.50 10.99
N LEU A 33 -8.02 -4.43 10.19
CA LEU A 33 -8.54 -4.52 8.82
C LEU A 33 -7.70 -5.46 7.95
N PHE A 34 -6.38 -5.44 8.11
CA PHE A 34 -5.48 -6.34 7.38
C PHE A 34 -5.77 -7.81 7.69
N LEU A 35 -5.94 -8.16 8.97
CA LEU A 35 -6.25 -9.54 9.37
C LEU A 35 -7.64 -9.97 8.90
N LYS A 36 -8.61 -9.05 8.92
CA LYS A 36 -9.95 -9.30 8.37
C LYS A 36 -9.92 -9.47 6.85
N TYR A 37 -9.15 -8.64 6.13
CA TYR A 37 -8.94 -8.80 4.70
C TYR A 37 -8.26 -10.14 4.37
N LEU A 38 -7.24 -10.52 5.13
CA LEU A 38 -6.52 -11.78 4.95
C LEU A 38 -7.44 -13.00 5.11
N GLU A 39 -8.38 -12.98 6.05
CA GLU A 39 -9.42 -14.01 6.18
C GLU A 39 -10.21 -14.15 4.87
N GLY A 40 -10.72 -13.03 4.33
CA GLY A 40 -11.48 -13.05 3.09
C GLY A 40 -10.67 -13.55 1.91
N LEU A 41 -9.40 -13.12 1.78
CA LEU A 41 -8.49 -13.57 0.73
C LEU A 41 -8.21 -15.08 0.80
N GLU A 42 -7.97 -15.61 2.01
CA GLU A 42 -7.73 -17.04 2.21
C GLU A 42 -8.98 -17.87 1.92
N GLN A 43 -10.16 -17.37 2.27
CA GLN A 43 -11.42 -18.03 1.96
C GLN A 43 -11.67 -18.07 0.44
N ASP A 44 -11.48 -16.93 -0.27
CA ASP A 44 -11.60 -16.88 -1.72
C ASP A 44 -10.68 -17.92 -2.40
N LYS A 45 -9.41 -18.00 -1.96
CA LYS A 45 -8.44 -18.98 -2.48
C LYS A 45 -8.79 -20.43 -2.11
N ALA A 46 -9.35 -20.65 -0.94
CA ALA A 46 -9.80 -21.99 -0.53
C ALA A 46 -11.00 -22.46 -1.37
N ASP A 47 -11.93 -21.56 -1.65
CA ASP A 47 -13.10 -21.82 -2.49
C ASP A 47 -12.66 -22.10 -3.96
N GLU A 48 -11.72 -21.33 -4.51
CA GLU A 48 -11.13 -21.58 -5.83
C GLU A 48 -10.43 -22.95 -5.89
N ALA A 49 -9.63 -23.28 -4.88
CA ALA A 49 -8.95 -24.57 -4.82
C ALA A 49 -9.95 -25.74 -4.72
N ALA A 50 -11.04 -25.56 -3.99
CA ALA A 50 -12.10 -26.56 -3.88
C ALA A 50 -12.82 -26.81 -5.22
N LEU A 51 -13.05 -25.77 -6.01
CA LEU A 51 -13.61 -25.88 -7.37
C LEU A 51 -12.68 -26.68 -8.29
N ASP A 52 -11.35 -26.56 -8.11
CA ASP A 52 -10.33 -27.32 -8.83
C ASP A 52 -10.11 -28.74 -8.25
N GLY A 53 -10.82 -29.15 -7.21
CA GLY A 53 -10.62 -30.41 -6.50
C GLY A 53 -9.31 -30.51 -5.72
N LYS A 54 -8.70 -29.35 -5.39
CA LYS A 54 -7.44 -29.26 -4.65
C LYS A 54 -7.69 -28.82 -3.21
N LYS A 55 -6.75 -29.20 -2.32
CA LYS A 55 -6.77 -28.73 -0.93
C LYS A 55 -5.94 -27.44 -0.82
N TYR A 56 -6.54 -26.37 -0.28
CA TYR A 56 -5.83 -25.13 0.01
C TYR A 56 -4.97 -25.24 1.28
N ALA A 57 -3.75 -24.73 1.22
CA ALA A 57 -2.87 -24.60 2.39
C ALA A 57 -2.96 -23.16 2.90
N TYR A 58 -3.60 -22.97 4.04
CA TYR A 58 -3.76 -21.66 4.66
C TYR A 58 -2.42 -21.07 5.10
N ILE A 59 -2.28 -19.76 4.98
CA ILE A 59 -1.12 -18.98 5.43
C ILE A 59 -1.04 -18.98 6.96
N LEU A 60 -2.19 -18.74 7.61
CA LEU A 60 -2.25 -18.72 9.07
C LEU A 60 -2.66 -20.09 9.62
N ASP A 61 -1.96 -20.54 10.67
CA ASP A 61 -2.35 -21.70 11.44
C ASP A 61 -3.72 -21.47 12.11
N LYS A 62 -4.51 -22.54 12.23
CA LYS A 62 -5.90 -22.50 12.69
C LYS A 62 -6.14 -21.61 13.93
N PRO A 63 -5.34 -21.66 15.02
CA PRO A 63 -5.60 -20.83 16.21
C PRO A 63 -5.49 -19.32 15.97
N TYR A 64 -4.77 -18.90 14.90
CA TYR A 64 -4.48 -17.50 14.58
C TYR A 64 -5.33 -16.94 13.45
N ARG A 65 -6.23 -17.75 12.86
CA ARG A 65 -7.19 -17.27 11.86
C ARG A 65 -8.28 -16.45 12.53
N TRP A 66 -8.73 -15.42 11.86
CA TRP A 66 -9.75 -14.50 12.36
C TRP A 66 -10.98 -15.21 12.91
N GLU A 67 -11.50 -16.21 12.19
CA GLU A 67 -12.65 -17.04 12.57
C GLU A 67 -12.48 -17.81 13.91
N ASN A 68 -11.25 -17.97 14.40
CA ASN A 68 -11.00 -18.78 15.61
C ASN A 68 -10.76 -17.93 16.86
N TRP A 69 -10.10 -16.75 16.72
CA TRP A 69 -9.77 -15.92 17.88
C TRP A 69 -10.56 -14.63 17.95
N ALA A 70 -10.84 -14.01 16.78
CA ALA A 70 -11.49 -12.72 16.70
C ALA A 70 -13.02 -12.85 16.63
N ALA A 71 -13.54 -13.62 15.70
CA ALA A 71 -14.96 -13.73 15.46
C ALA A 71 -15.40 -15.20 15.23
N PRO A 72 -15.29 -16.08 16.25
CA PRO A 72 -15.81 -17.43 16.14
C PRO A 72 -17.32 -17.38 15.88
N LYS A 73 -17.81 -18.22 14.97
CA LYS A 73 -19.21 -18.26 14.56
C LYS A 73 -19.93 -19.44 15.17
N ASP A 74 -21.20 -19.25 15.50
CA ASP A 74 -22.14 -20.32 15.85
C ASP A 74 -22.69 -21.02 14.58
N ALA A 75 -23.53 -22.00 14.77
CA ALA A 75 -24.17 -22.74 13.69
C ALA A 75 -25.10 -21.88 12.81
N ALA A 76 -25.56 -20.73 13.30
CA ALA A 76 -26.38 -19.79 12.60
C ALA A 76 -25.56 -18.70 11.86
N GLY A 77 -24.21 -18.70 12.04
CA GLY A 77 -23.30 -17.73 11.43
C GLY A 77 -23.14 -16.43 12.22
N ASN A 78 -23.69 -16.32 13.43
CA ASN A 78 -23.49 -15.20 14.32
C ASN A 78 -22.22 -15.38 15.16
N ILE A 79 -21.70 -14.28 15.72
CA ILE A 79 -20.56 -14.38 16.64
C ILE A 79 -20.95 -15.21 17.87
N ASP A 80 -20.17 -16.26 18.14
CA ASP A 80 -20.32 -17.08 19.33
C ASP A 80 -19.59 -16.40 20.50
N HIS A 81 -20.31 -15.57 21.24
CA HIS A 81 -19.77 -14.80 22.36
C HIS A 81 -19.25 -15.68 23.52
N TYR A 82 -19.62 -16.96 23.57
CA TYR A 82 -19.08 -17.89 24.57
C TYR A 82 -17.67 -18.38 24.19
N LYS A 83 -17.35 -18.43 22.89
CA LYS A 83 -16.02 -18.81 22.38
C LYS A 83 -15.14 -17.60 22.09
N ALA A 84 -15.74 -16.45 21.82
CA ALA A 84 -15.01 -15.22 21.56
C ALA A 84 -14.24 -14.77 22.80
N LYS A 85 -12.93 -14.50 22.60
CA LYS A 85 -12.11 -13.93 23.67
C LYS A 85 -12.54 -12.49 23.97
N THR A 86 -12.45 -12.11 25.26
CA THR A 86 -12.76 -10.76 25.72
C THR A 86 -11.88 -10.37 26.91
N GLY A 87 -11.88 -9.10 27.29
CA GLY A 87 -11.11 -8.63 28.43
C GLY A 87 -9.61 -8.93 28.31
N ASP A 88 -8.99 -9.22 29.46
CA ASP A 88 -7.55 -9.49 29.51
C ASP A 88 -7.13 -10.70 28.67
N ASP A 89 -7.95 -11.75 28.61
CA ASP A 89 -7.65 -12.93 27.77
C ASP A 89 -7.48 -12.59 26.28
N LEU A 90 -8.27 -11.64 25.77
CA LEU A 90 -8.16 -11.18 24.39
C LEU A 90 -6.90 -10.33 24.19
N ARG A 91 -6.66 -9.36 25.07
CA ARG A 91 -5.49 -8.48 25.02
C ARG A 91 -4.20 -9.30 25.10
N ASP A 92 -4.11 -10.21 26.05
CA ASP A 92 -2.91 -11.03 26.27
C ASP A 92 -2.71 -12.03 25.11
N PHE A 93 -3.77 -12.60 24.55
CA PHE A 93 -3.67 -13.40 23.35
C PHE A 93 -3.07 -12.60 22.18
N VAL A 94 -3.54 -11.37 21.97
CA VAL A 94 -3.04 -10.52 20.88
C VAL A 94 -1.57 -10.17 21.11
N ASN A 95 -1.21 -9.75 22.33
CA ASN A 95 0.15 -9.26 22.62
C ASN A 95 1.18 -10.39 22.69
N ASP A 96 0.83 -11.52 23.36
CA ASP A 96 1.81 -12.54 23.72
C ASP A 96 1.82 -13.73 22.75
N LYS A 97 0.78 -13.90 21.94
CA LYS A 97 0.65 -15.03 21.02
C LYS A 97 0.53 -14.60 19.57
N LEU A 98 -0.46 -13.75 19.23
CA LEU A 98 -0.77 -13.39 17.85
C LEU A 98 0.35 -12.55 17.22
N PHE A 99 0.74 -11.44 17.85
CA PHE A 99 1.78 -10.55 17.30
C PHE A 99 3.14 -11.26 17.17
N PRO A 100 3.65 -11.99 18.18
CA PRO A 100 4.88 -12.78 18.02
C PRO A 100 4.80 -13.82 16.90
N TYR A 101 3.67 -14.52 16.75
CA TYR A 101 3.44 -15.49 15.68
C TYR A 101 3.53 -14.82 14.29
N LEU A 102 2.80 -13.70 14.10
CA LEU A 102 2.77 -12.96 12.83
C LEU A 102 4.14 -12.34 12.49
N LYS A 103 4.84 -11.79 13.47
CA LYS A 103 6.22 -11.29 13.30
C LYS A 103 7.18 -12.38 12.81
N GLY A 104 6.99 -13.62 13.23
CA GLY A 104 7.80 -14.77 12.82
C GLY A 104 7.76 -15.08 11.32
N PHE A 105 6.76 -14.56 10.58
CA PHE A 105 6.64 -14.77 9.15
C PHE A 105 7.78 -14.14 8.32
N THR A 106 8.45 -13.11 8.82
CA THR A 106 9.63 -12.54 8.15
C THR A 106 10.72 -13.59 7.91
N GLN A 107 10.86 -14.56 8.81
CA GLN A 107 11.86 -15.64 8.73
C GLN A 107 11.36 -16.83 7.89
N LYS A 108 10.04 -17.08 7.87
CA LYS A 108 9.41 -18.23 7.19
C LYS A 108 9.12 -17.97 5.72
N ALA A 109 8.98 -16.72 5.32
CA ALA A 109 8.59 -16.34 3.96
C ALA A 109 9.64 -16.77 2.93
N THR A 110 9.18 -17.24 1.78
CA THR A 110 10.03 -17.70 0.67
C THR A 110 10.65 -16.52 -0.12
N GLY A 111 10.10 -15.32 0.01
CA GLY A 111 10.60 -14.12 -0.66
C GLY A 111 9.84 -12.85 -0.30
N PRO A 112 10.38 -11.67 -0.68
CA PRO A 112 9.83 -10.37 -0.29
C PRO A 112 8.49 -10.04 -0.99
N ASN A 113 8.17 -10.72 -2.08
CA ASN A 113 6.95 -10.53 -2.89
C ASN A 113 5.82 -11.46 -2.47
N THR A 114 5.92 -12.06 -1.29
CA THR A 114 4.88 -12.94 -0.73
C THR A 114 4.09 -12.19 0.33
N ILE A 115 2.82 -12.57 0.47
CA ILE A 115 1.96 -11.99 1.51
C ILE A 115 2.49 -12.35 2.91
N GLU A 116 3.08 -13.52 3.07
CA GLU A 116 3.74 -13.97 4.31
C GLU A 116 4.85 -13.00 4.72
N TYR A 117 5.70 -12.59 3.78
CA TYR A 117 6.75 -11.61 4.06
C TYR A 117 6.16 -10.28 4.52
N LYS A 118 5.08 -9.82 3.87
CA LYS A 118 4.40 -8.57 4.26
C LYS A 118 3.75 -8.67 5.64
N ILE A 119 3.16 -9.80 5.98
CA ILE A 119 2.67 -10.06 7.35
C ILE A 119 3.80 -9.85 8.36
N GLY A 120 4.94 -10.50 8.15
CA GLY A 120 6.09 -10.38 9.06
C GLY A 120 6.64 -8.96 9.17
N GLN A 121 6.68 -8.21 8.06
CA GLN A 121 7.12 -6.81 8.04
C GLN A 121 6.13 -5.90 8.78
N ILE A 122 4.84 -5.99 8.52
CA ILE A 122 3.80 -5.21 9.19
C ILE A 122 3.87 -5.44 10.70
N PHE A 123 3.78 -6.68 11.16
CA PHE A 123 3.74 -7.01 12.59
C PHE A 123 5.11 -6.93 13.27
N GLY A 124 6.19 -6.75 12.51
CA GLY A 124 7.51 -6.37 13.02
C GLY A 124 7.59 -4.91 13.47
N GLU A 125 6.82 -4.03 12.84
CA GLU A 125 6.88 -2.58 13.05
C GLU A 125 5.79 -2.04 13.99
N ILE A 126 4.61 -2.66 14.01
CA ILE A 126 3.48 -2.21 14.84
C ILE A 126 3.41 -2.91 16.18
N LYS A 127 2.69 -2.26 17.10
CA LYS A 127 2.32 -2.81 18.40
C LYS A 127 0.84 -2.59 18.65
N ASN A 128 0.23 -3.50 19.38
CA ASN A 128 -1.11 -3.25 19.91
C ASN A 128 -1.04 -2.15 20.98
N LYS A 129 -1.72 -1.04 20.74
CA LYS A 129 -1.83 0.11 21.65
C LYS A 129 -3.12 0.07 22.46
N ILE A 130 -4.07 -0.82 22.11
CA ILE A 130 -5.34 -0.98 22.78
C ILE A 130 -5.11 -1.75 24.08
N GLN A 131 -5.24 -1.05 25.21
CA GLN A 131 -4.96 -1.58 26.54
C GLN A 131 -6.19 -2.30 27.14
N SER A 132 -7.39 -1.82 26.82
CA SER A 132 -8.63 -2.46 27.24
C SER A 132 -9.02 -3.59 26.30
N GLY A 133 -9.04 -4.82 26.80
CA GLY A 133 -9.52 -5.96 26.03
C GLY A 133 -11.02 -5.90 25.72
N TYR A 134 -11.80 -5.12 26.46
CA TYR A 134 -13.21 -4.84 26.14
C TYR A 134 -13.34 -3.88 24.96
N ASN A 135 -12.56 -2.80 24.91
CA ASN A 135 -12.52 -1.91 23.76
C ASN A 135 -12.00 -2.64 22.52
N LEU A 136 -10.98 -3.49 22.70
CA LEU A 136 -10.48 -4.33 21.61
C LEU A 136 -11.57 -5.27 21.06
N ARG A 137 -12.40 -5.85 21.94
CA ARG A 137 -13.55 -6.68 21.53
C ARG A 137 -14.55 -5.88 20.71
N GLU A 138 -14.94 -4.69 21.20
CA GLU A 138 -15.89 -3.81 20.51
C GLU A 138 -15.37 -3.39 19.12
N ILE A 139 -14.07 -3.07 19.00
CA ILE A 139 -13.43 -2.75 17.72
C ILE A 139 -13.46 -3.95 16.76
N ILE A 140 -13.16 -5.15 17.25
CA ILE A 140 -13.18 -6.38 16.45
C ILE A 140 -14.60 -6.67 15.96
N ASP A 141 -15.63 -6.47 16.80
CA ASP A 141 -17.02 -6.68 16.42
C ASP A 141 -17.43 -5.72 15.28
N HIS A 142 -17.09 -4.44 15.37
CA HIS A 142 -17.33 -3.48 14.28
C HIS A 142 -16.59 -3.83 12.99
N ILE A 143 -15.37 -4.35 13.09
CA ILE A 143 -14.60 -4.78 11.91
C ILE A 143 -15.17 -6.07 11.33
N ASP A 144 -15.65 -7.00 12.14
CA ASP A 144 -16.24 -8.25 11.66
C ASP A 144 -17.55 -8.04 10.89
N GLU A 145 -18.30 -6.99 11.22
CA GLU A 145 -19.48 -6.57 10.47
C GLU A 145 -19.17 -6.10 9.05
N LEU A 146 -17.92 -5.68 8.78
CA LEU A 146 -17.50 -5.24 7.45
C LEU A 146 -17.43 -6.44 6.50
N ARG A 147 -18.25 -6.39 5.46
CA ARG A 147 -18.16 -7.36 4.37
C ARG A 147 -17.10 -6.91 3.38
N ILE A 148 -16.04 -7.70 3.20
CA ILE A 148 -14.89 -7.38 2.33
C ILE A 148 -14.69 -8.52 1.32
N ARG A 149 -15.76 -9.01 0.70
CA ARG A 149 -15.70 -10.13 -0.23
C ARG A 149 -15.77 -9.69 -1.69
N SER A 150 -16.70 -8.84 -2.05
CA SER A 150 -16.85 -8.39 -3.44
C SER A 150 -15.84 -7.30 -3.81
N GLN A 151 -15.54 -7.16 -5.11
CA GLN A 151 -14.68 -6.09 -5.60
C GLN A 151 -15.27 -4.69 -5.31
N THR A 152 -16.60 -4.57 -5.31
CA THR A 152 -17.28 -3.32 -4.95
C THR A 152 -17.05 -2.96 -3.49
N GLU A 153 -17.18 -3.92 -2.57
CA GLU A 153 -16.94 -3.72 -1.14
C GLU A 153 -15.47 -3.37 -0.87
N LYS A 154 -14.52 -4.04 -1.52
CA LYS A 154 -13.09 -3.73 -1.44
C LYS A 154 -12.81 -2.30 -1.92
N HIS A 155 -13.44 -1.87 -2.99
CA HIS A 155 -13.30 -0.52 -3.52
C HIS A 155 -13.91 0.55 -2.60
N GLU A 156 -15.11 0.34 -2.06
CA GLU A 156 -15.71 1.23 -1.06
C GLU A 156 -14.82 1.36 0.18
N LEU A 157 -14.30 0.25 0.69
CA LEU A 157 -13.38 0.24 1.84
C LEU A 157 -12.09 1.01 1.53
N SER A 158 -11.53 0.88 0.33
CA SER A 158 -10.34 1.63 -0.07
C SER A 158 -10.58 3.14 -0.06
N HIS A 159 -11.74 3.60 -0.54
CA HIS A 159 -12.09 5.02 -0.52
C HIS A 159 -12.25 5.57 0.90
N LEU A 160 -12.85 4.81 1.80
CA LEU A 160 -13.00 5.24 3.20
C LEU A 160 -11.67 5.24 3.94
N TYR A 161 -10.84 4.24 3.66
CA TYR A 161 -9.48 4.20 4.20
C TYR A 161 -8.64 5.39 3.71
N GLU A 162 -8.75 5.74 2.44
CA GLU A 162 -8.12 6.96 1.90
C GLU A 162 -8.68 8.25 2.50
N ALA A 163 -10.00 8.32 2.76
CA ALA A 163 -10.59 9.46 3.46
C ALA A 163 -10.04 9.61 4.88
N LYS A 164 -9.82 8.48 5.59
CA LYS A 164 -9.17 8.47 6.90
C LYS A 164 -7.72 8.95 6.83
N ILE A 165 -6.94 8.48 5.85
CA ILE A 165 -5.56 8.96 5.59
C ILE A 165 -5.55 10.47 5.30
N ARG A 166 -6.49 10.95 4.50
CA ARG A 166 -6.62 12.38 4.16
C ARG A 166 -6.93 13.24 5.40
N ASN A 167 -7.84 12.79 6.25
CA ASN A 167 -8.20 13.50 7.49
C ASN A 167 -7.01 13.55 8.44
N MET A 168 -6.28 12.46 8.58
CA MET A 168 -4.99 12.41 9.29
C MET A 168 -3.99 13.41 8.70
N GLY A 169 -3.95 13.54 7.36
CA GLY A 169 -3.13 14.52 6.65
C GLY A 169 -3.42 15.96 7.03
N ASN A 170 -4.64 16.27 7.45
CA ASN A 170 -5.08 17.60 7.86
C ASN A 170 -4.92 17.86 9.38
N ALA A 171 -4.67 16.83 10.19
CA ALA A 171 -4.65 16.87 11.65
C ALA A 171 -3.35 17.38 12.27
N GLY A 172 -2.60 18.29 11.63
CA GLY A 172 -1.45 18.93 12.23
C GLY A 172 -0.17 18.93 11.38
N ARG A 173 0.97 19.36 11.98
CA ARG A 173 2.25 19.57 11.28
C ARG A 173 2.78 18.35 10.51
N ASN A 174 2.43 17.14 10.91
CA ASN A 174 2.98 15.91 10.32
C ASN A 174 2.00 15.21 9.37
N GLY A 175 0.75 15.65 9.28
CA GLY A 175 -0.28 14.97 8.50
C GLY A 175 -0.08 15.06 7.00
N GLY A 176 0.40 16.21 6.51
CA GLY A 176 0.68 16.43 5.08
C GLY A 176 1.77 15.52 4.49
N GLU A 177 2.56 14.86 5.35
CA GLU A 177 3.61 13.93 4.91
C GLU A 177 3.06 12.60 4.38
N TYR A 178 1.82 12.25 4.72
CA TYR A 178 1.22 10.95 4.38
C TYR A 178 0.25 11.01 3.21
N TYR A 179 -0.18 12.20 2.80
CA TYR A 179 -1.24 12.33 1.82
C TYR A 179 -0.96 13.40 0.76
N THR A 180 -0.95 12.99 -0.49
CA THR A 180 -0.99 13.88 -1.67
C THR A 180 -2.41 13.90 -2.23
N PRO A 181 -2.99 15.07 -2.53
CA PRO A 181 -4.36 15.17 -3.06
C PRO A 181 -4.56 14.34 -4.33
N ARG A 182 -5.52 13.43 -4.32
CA ARG A 182 -5.77 12.49 -5.42
C ARG A 182 -6.06 13.17 -6.77
N PRO A 183 -6.80 14.30 -6.84
CA PRO A 183 -6.99 15.02 -8.11
C PRO A 183 -5.67 15.45 -8.76
N LEU A 184 -4.67 15.87 -7.97
CA LEU A 184 -3.35 16.22 -8.47
C LEU A 184 -2.62 15.00 -9.04
N ILE A 185 -2.64 13.88 -8.30
CA ILE A 185 -2.04 12.61 -8.73
C ILE A 185 -2.68 12.15 -10.05
N ARG A 186 -4.01 12.15 -10.14
CA ARG A 186 -4.75 11.78 -11.36
C ARG A 186 -4.38 12.65 -12.55
N ALA A 187 -4.27 13.97 -12.35
CA ALA A 187 -3.84 14.88 -13.40
C ALA A 187 -2.42 14.53 -13.91
N MET A 188 -1.49 14.22 -12.99
CA MET A 188 -0.13 13.81 -13.35
C MET A 188 -0.12 12.48 -14.11
N ILE A 189 -0.91 11.48 -13.68
CA ILE A 189 -1.02 10.19 -14.34
C ILE A 189 -1.62 10.35 -15.75
N GLN A 190 -2.62 11.21 -15.93
CA GLN A 190 -3.20 11.50 -17.24
C GLN A 190 -2.18 12.15 -18.21
N VAL A 191 -1.23 12.91 -17.71
CA VAL A 191 -0.13 13.47 -18.52
C VAL A 191 0.90 12.40 -18.86
N VAL A 192 1.32 11.61 -17.87
CA VAL A 192 2.34 10.57 -18.00
C VAL A 192 1.86 9.37 -18.82
N ARG A 193 0.59 8.98 -18.62
CA ARG A 193 -0.07 7.85 -19.30
C ARG A 193 0.75 6.55 -19.22
N PRO A 194 1.01 6.04 -18.01
CA PRO A 194 1.79 4.81 -17.86
C PRO A 194 1.07 3.64 -18.53
N ARG A 195 1.84 2.71 -19.11
CA ARG A 195 1.33 1.57 -19.88
C ARG A 195 1.67 0.26 -19.19
N ILE A 196 0.86 -0.76 -19.40
CA ILE A 196 1.14 -2.12 -18.92
C ILE A 196 2.46 -2.60 -19.53
N GLY A 197 3.36 -3.10 -18.66
CA GLY A 197 4.73 -3.46 -19.02
C GLY A 197 5.78 -2.39 -18.68
N GLU A 198 5.35 -1.14 -18.43
CA GLU A 198 6.19 -0.12 -17.81
C GLU A 198 6.20 -0.29 -16.28
N ARG A 199 7.20 0.27 -15.63
CA ARG A 199 7.33 0.27 -14.17
C ARG A 199 7.02 1.64 -13.61
N VAL A 200 6.22 1.66 -12.55
CA VAL A 200 5.92 2.85 -11.76
C VAL A 200 6.67 2.72 -10.44
N ARG A 201 7.50 3.69 -10.13
CA ARG A 201 8.32 3.71 -8.92
C ARG A 201 8.12 5.01 -8.15
N ASP A 202 7.98 4.89 -6.84
CA ASP A 202 7.87 6.00 -5.89
C ASP A 202 8.82 5.75 -4.72
N ASP A 203 9.91 6.51 -4.67
CA ASP A 203 10.98 6.34 -3.67
C ASP A 203 10.70 7.03 -2.31
N ALA A 204 9.54 7.66 -2.18
CA ALA A 204 9.03 8.24 -0.93
C ALA A 204 7.50 8.14 -0.93
N CYS A 205 7.01 6.89 -0.97
CA CYS A 205 5.63 6.63 -1.40
C CYS A 205 4.55 7.06 -0.40
N GLY A 206 4.92 7.40 0.84
CA GLY A 206 3.93 7.80 1.84
C GLY A 206 2.83 6.75 1.97
N SER A 207 1.58 7.13 1.71
CA SER A 207 0.42 6.23 1.66
C SER A 207 0.26 5.47 0.33
N ALA A 208 1.27 5.45 -0.52
CA ALA A 208 1.27 4.83 -1.86
C ALA A 208 0.24 5.40 -2.86
N GLY A 209 -0.19 6.64 -2.68
CA GLY A 209 -1.23 7.23 -3.51
C GLY A 209 -0.92 7.26 -5.01
N PHE A 210 0.32 7.54 -5.40
CA PHE A 210 0.73 7.47 -6.81
C PHE A 210 0.68 6.05 -7.37
N LEU A 211 1.06 5.05 -6.57
CA LEU A 211 1.05 3.66 -6.97
C LEU A 211 -0.39 3.15 -7.13
N CYS A 212 -1.27 3.45 -6.17
CA CYS A 212 -2.69 3.09 -6.19
C CYS A 212 -3.41 3.71 -7.39
N GLU A 213 -3.31 5.00 -7.58
CA GLU A 213 -3.98 5.70 -8.69
C GLU A 213 -3.41 5.27 -10.06
N SER A 214 -2.12 4.91 -10.13
CA SER A 214 -1.52 4.36 -11.35
C SER A 214 -2.05 2.94 -11.65
N PHE A 215 -2.26 2.14 -10.60
CA PHE A 215 -2.87 0.81 -10.72
C PHE A 215 -4.29 0.92 -11.25
N ASP A 216 -5.12 1.78 -10.66
CA ASP A 216 -6.50 1.98 -11.09
C ASP A 216 -6.57 2.50 -12.53
N TYR A 217 -5.68 3.44 -12.91
CA TYR A 217 -5.58 3.94 -14.28
C TYR A 217 -5.24 2.83 -15.29
N MET A 218 -4.26 1.97 -14.97
CA MET A 218 -3.87 0.89 -15.86
C MET A 218 -4.91 -0.23 -15.91
N LYS A 219 -5.57 -0.52 -14.77
CA LYS A 219 -6.63 -1.53 -14.66
C LYS A 219 -7.87 -1.15 -15.47
N ALA A 220 -8.16 0.15 -15.57
CA ALA A 220 -9.29 0.69 -16.34
C ALA A 220 -9.07 0.64 -17.87
N LYS A 221 -8.11 -0.13 -18.35
CA LYS A 221 -7.82 -0.28 -19.79
C LYS A 221 -9.08 -0.70 -20.58
N PRO A 222 -9.42 0.00 -21.69
CA PRO A 222 -10.48 -0.42 -22.58
C PRO A 222 -10.27 -1.85 -23.11
N GLY A 223 -11.30 -2.67 -23.06
CA GLY A 223 -11.23 -4.08 -23.48
C GLY A 223 -10.78 -5.05 -22.38
N GLY A 224 -10.52 -4.55 -21.16
CA GLY A 224 -10.09 -5.36 -20.02
C GLY A 224 -8.62 -5.79 -20.07
N LEU A 225 -8.25 -6.58 -19.08
CA LEU A 225 -6.91 -7.13 -18.93
C LEU A 225 -6.86 -8.59 -19.36
N THR A 226 -5.85 -8.97 -20.10
CA THR A 226 -5.51 -10.40 -20.26
C THR A 226 -4.92 -10.94 -18.97
N VAL A 227 -4.94 -12.27 -18.78
CA VAL A 227 -4.34 -12.94 -17.60
C VAL A 227 -2.87 -12.55 -17.43
N LYS A 228 -2.12 -12.44 -18.54
CA LYS A 228 -0.70 -12.02 -18.52
C LYS A 228 -0.53 -10.58 -18.07
N GLU A 229 -1.39 -9.68 -18.51
CA GLU A 229 -1.37 -8.27 -18.11
C GLU A 229 -1.76 -8.11 -16.64
N ALA A 230 -2.79 -8.81 -16.17
CA ALA A 230 -3.19 -8.82 -14.77
C ALA A 230 -2.03 -9.30 -13.88
N LYS A 231 -1.37 -10.41 -14.25
CA LYS A 231 -0.19 -10.89 -13.53
C LYS A 231 0.97 -9.88 -13.54
N THR A 232 1.19 -9.20 -14.67
CA THR A 232 2.24 -8.16 -14.78
C THR A 232 1.95 -6.99 -13.84
N LEU A 233 0.70 -6.53 -13.77
CA LEU A 233 0.29 -5.47 -12.85
C LEU A 233 0.51 -5.87 -11.38
N GLN A 234 0.18 -7.10 -11.03
CA GLN A 234 0.34 -7.59 -9.66
C GLN A 234 1.80 -7.71 -9.21
N GLU A 235 2.69 -8.21 -10.08
CA GLU A 235 4.01 -8.66 -9.65
C GLU A 235 5.16 -7.73 -10.09
N ARG A 236 5.01 -6.94 -11.16
CA ARG A 236 6.16 -6.35 -11.87
C ARG A 236 6.01 -4.88 -12.25
N THR A 237 4.95 -4.22 -11.84
CA THR A 237 4.66 -2.86 -12.28
C THR A 237 4.95 -1.82 -11.21
N PHE A 238 4.56 -2.04 -9.97
CA PHE A 238 4.59 -1.03 -8.91
C PHE A 238 5.69 -1.30 -7.89
N TYR A 239 6.50 -0.29 -7.59
CA TYR A 239 7.61 -0.36 -6.65
C TYR A 239 7.62 0.89 -5.77
N GLY A 240 7.66 0.71 -4.46
CA GLY A 240 7.69 1.79 -3.49
C GLY A 240 8.81 1.67 -2.49
N GLN A 241 9.24 2.80 -1.94
CA GLN A 241 10.11 2.86 -0.77
C GLN A 241 9.49 3.83 0.24
N GLU A 242 9.52 3.47 1.51
CA GLU A 242 9.06 4.34 2.59
C GLU A 242 9.91 4.12 3.83
N LYS A 243 10.29 5.22 4.48
CA LYS A 243 11.14 5.20 5.67
C LYS A 243 10.35 5.11 6.97
N LYS A 244 9.18 5.75 7.03
CA LYS A 244 8.39 5.80 8.26
C LYS A 244 7.53 4.55 8.39
N SER A 245 7.67 3.83 9.50
CA SER A 245 6.97 2.56 9.76
C SER A 245 5.45 2.68 9.57
N LEU A 246 4.82 3.71 10.13
CA LEU A 246 3.38 3.92 9.97
C LEU A 246 2.98 4.17 8.51
N ALA A 247 3.70 5.04 7.79
CA ALA A 247 3.43 5.30 6.37
C ALA A 247 3.61 4.04 5.52
N TYR A 248 4.64 3.23 5.81
CA TYR A 248 4.87 1.94 5.17
C TYR A 248 3.69 0.98 5.33
N ILE A 249 3.14 0.87 6.56
CA ILE A 249 1.99 0.02 6.84
C ILE A 249 0.75 0.53 6.10
N ILE A 250 0.51 1.84 6.16
CA ILE A 250 -0.59 2.49 5.44
C ILE A 250 -0.46 2.25 3.93
N ALA A 251 0.74 2.35 3.37
CA ALA A 251 1.01 2.10 1.96
C ALA A 251 0.69 0.66 1.56
N ILE A 252 1.14 -0.32 2.34
CA ILE A 252 0.84 -1.75 2.12
C ILE A 252 -0.67 -1.96 2.15
N MET A 253 -1.35 -1.47 3.18
CA MET A 253 -2.80 -1.61 3.32
C MET A 253 -3.56 -0.95 2.17
N ASN A 254 -3.17 0.26 1.80
CA ASN A 254 -3.83 0.99 0.72
C ASN A 254 -3.72 0.25 -0.61
N MET A 255 -2.53 -0.26 -0.95
CA MET A 255 -2.33 -1.05 -2.17
C MET A 255 -3.11 -2.37 -2.15
N ILE A 256 -3.16 -3.06 -1.01
CA ILE A 256 -3.94 -4.28 -0.83
C ILE A 256 -5.43 -4.01 -1.05
N LEU A 257 -5.97 -2.95 -0.47
CA LEU A 257 -7.39 -2.58 -0.64
C LEU A 257 -7.72 -2.17 -2.09
N HIS A 258 -6.75 -1.65 -2.85
CA HIS A 258 -6.91 -1.42 -4.30
C HIS A 258 -6.82 -2.71 -5.13
N GLY A 259 -6.41 -3.83 -4.53
CA GLY A 259 -6.40 -5.14 -5.18
C GLY A 259 -5.02 -5.63 -5.60
N ILE A 260 -3.94 -5.14 -4.99
CA ILE A 260 -2.59 -5.68 -5.17
C ILE A 260 -2.29 -6.59 -3.97
N ASP A 261 -2.25 -7.90 -4.19
CA ASP A 261 -2.16 -8.91 -3.11
C ASP A 261 -0.86 -8.83 -2.31
N ALA A 262 0.27 -8.60 -2.97
CA ALA A 262 1.59 -8.52 -2.34
C ALA A 262 2.36 -7.28 -2.84
N PRO A 263 2.11 -6.10 -2.27
CA PRO A 263 2.73 -4.85 -2.71
C PRO A 263 4.26 -4.87 -2.63
N ASN A 264 4.93 -4.43 -3.70
CA ASN A 264 6.38 -4.32 -3.74
C ASN A 264 6.84 -2.98 -3.10
N ILE A 265 6.61 -2.83 -1.81
CA ILE A 265 7.09 -1.70 -1.02
C ILE A 265 8.17 -2.19 -0.06
N VAL A 266 9.28 -1.45 0.01
CA VAL A 266 10.41 -1.73 0.90
C VAL A 266 10.44 -0.68 2.01
N HIS A 267 10.57 -1.12 3.26
CA HIS A 267 10.77 -0.25 4.40
C HIS A 267 12.24 0.15 4.49
N THR A 268 12.59 1.30 3.93
CA THR A 268 13.98 1.76 3.84
C THR A 268 14.08 3.28 3.64
N ASN A 269 15.25 3.84 3.93
CA ASN A 269 15.55 5.25 3.67
C ASN A 269 16.20 5.41 2.29
N SER A 270 15.42 5.80 1.31
CA SER A 270 15.84 5.98 -0.09
C SER A 270 16.94 7.04 -0.31
N LEU A 271 17.20 7.90 0.68
CA LEU A 271 18.23 8.94 0.59
C LEU A 271 19.59 8.49 1.13
N THR A 272 19.62 7.53 2.05
CA THR A 272 20.85 7.14 2.74
C THR A 272 21.28 5.72 2.45
N GLU A 273 20.36 4.87 2.01
CA GLU A 273 20.68 3.49 1.69
C GLU A 273 20.92 3.30 0.19
N ASN A 274 22.04 2.69 -0.12
CA ASN A 274 22.31 2.27 -1.49
C ASN A 274 21.48 1.00 -1.80
N LEU A 275 20.81 0.98 -2.95
CA LEU A 275 20.10 -0.20 -3.40
C LEU A 275 20.96 -1.47 -3.48
N ALA A 276 22.28 -1.33 -3.62
CA ALA A 276 23.21 -2.45 -3.57
C ALA A 276 23.34 -3.08 -2.18
N ASP A 277 23.07 -2.32 -1.12
CA ASP A 277 23.21 -2.75 0.26
C ASP A 277 21.92 -3.33 0.86
N ILE A 278 20.80 -3.20 0.14
CA ILE A 278 19.55 -3.82 0.51
C ILE A 278 19.72 -5.35 0.49
N GLN A 279 19.30 -6.01 1.57
CA GLN A 279 19.43 -7.46 1.72
C GLN A 279 18.88 -8.22 0.50
N ASP A 280 19.42 -9.40 0.21
CA ASP A 280 19.04 -10.20 -0.98
C ASP A 280 17.53 -10.49 -1.08
N LYS A 281 16.83 -10.57 0.05
CA LYS A 281 15.36 -10.67 0.09
C LYS A 281 14.67 -9.50 -0.58
N ASP A 282 15.21 -8.29 -0.40
CA ASP A 282 14.66 -7.05 -0.94
C ASP A 282 15.27 -6.68 -2.30
N ARG A 283 16.43 -7.26 -2.67
CA ARG A 283 17.07 -7.08 -3.98
C ARG A 283 16.22 -7.58 -5.14
N ALA A 284 15.34 -8.54 -4.92
CA ALA A 284 14.38 -8.96 -5.95
C ALA A 284 13.49 -7.80 -6.40
N LEU A 285 13.18 -6.87 -5.50
CA LEU A 285 12.43 -5.65 -5.76
C LEU A 285 13.25 -4.62 -6.53
N SER A 286 14.56 -4.52 -6.27
CA SER A 286 15.46 -3.55 -6.88
C SER A 286 16.01 -4.00 -8.24
N ARG A 287 16.27 -5.30 -8.45
CA ARG A 287 16.77 -5.87 -9.73
C ARG A 287 15.83 -5.65 -10.91
N GLY A 288 14.58 -5.32 -10.63
CA GLY A 288 13.64 -4.91 -11.65
C GLY A 288 14.05 -3.65 -12.43
N SER A 289 14.97 -2.81 -11.91
CA SER A 289 15.33 -1.52 -12.51
C SER A 289 16.48 -1.56 -13.52
N SER A 290 17.21 -2.68 -13.68
CA SER A 290 18.51 -2.71 -14.34
C SER A 290 18.53 -3.38 -15.73
N ARG A 291 17.40 -3.70 -16.36
CA ARG A 291 17.43 -4.21 -17.75
C ARG A 291 17.37 -3.05 -18.74
N PRO A 292 18.34 -2.92 -19.68
CA PRO A 292 18.28 -1.91 -20.73
C PRO A 292 17.06 -2.19 -21.62
N GLY A 293 16.21 -1.18 -21.79
CA GLY A 293 15.03 -1.24 -22.67
C GLY A 293 13.68 -0.99 -22.03
N TYR A 294 13.59 -0.85 -20.70
CA TYR A 294 12.35 -0.51 -20.02
C TYR A 294 12.35 0.97 -19.57
N SER A 295 11.36 1.73 -20.02
CA SER A 295 11.10 3.07 -19.52
C SER A 295 10.59 2.94 -18.10
N SER A 296 11.32 3.44 -17.09
CA SER A 296 10.80 3.57 -15.72
C SER A 296 10.24 4.98 -15.56
N THR A 297 8.98 5.07 -15.20
CA THR A 297 8.37 6.33 -14.79
C THR A 297 8.60 6.50 -13.28
N ILE A 298 9.39 7.50 -12.90
CA ILE A 298 9.62 7.86 -11.49
C ILE A 298 8.60 8.92 -11.14
N LEU A 299 7.68 8.56 -10.26
CA LEU A 299 6.77 9.50 -9.62
C LEU A 299 7.31 9.72 -8.20
N ASN A 300 7.97 10.83 -7.96
CA ASN A 300 8.35 11.23 -6.61
C ASN A 300 7.19 12.02 -6.01
N SER A 301 6.61 11.52 -4.94
CA SER A 301 5.74 12.34 -4.10
C SER A 301 6.61 13.40 -3.41
N VAL A 302 6.40 14.66 -3.79
CA VAL A 302 7.22 15.77 -3.30
C VAL A 302 6.73 16.19 -1.92
N THR A 303 7.47 15.80 -0.90
CA THR A 303 7.42 16.41 0.43
C THR A 303 8.62 17.31 0.71
N THR A 304 9.33 17.77 -0.33
CA THR A 304 10.40 18.76 -0.22
C THR A 304 9.92 20.13 -0.70
N PRO A 305 10.39 21.25 -0.08
CA PRO A 305 9.99 22.59 -0.49
C PRO A 305 10.36 22.88 -1.96
N PRO A 306 9.69 23.82 -2.63
CA PRO A 306 9.59 23.94 -4.09
C PRO A 306 10.86 24.34 -4.86
N THR A 307 12.04 24.14 -4.31
CA THR A 307 13.30 24.60 -4.91
C THR A 307 14.05 23.58 -5.75
N GLN A 308 13.59 22.32 -5.85
CA GLN A 308 14.29 21.31 -6.67
C GLN A 308 13.32 20.42 -7.47
N TRP A 309 12.67 20.98 -8.49
CA TRP A 309 12.04 20.16 -9.55
C TRP A 309 13.08 19.77 -10.57
N ARG A 310 13.43 18.50 -10.66
CA ARG A 310 14.22 17.96 -11.76
C ARG A 310 13.34 17.06 -12.62
N TRP A 311 12.96 17.55 -13.79
CA TRP A 311 12.36 16.75 -14.85
C TRP A 311 13.47 15.94 -15.53
N THR A 312 13.39 14.61 -15.48
CA THR A 312 14.18 13.77 -16.36
C THR A 312 13.32 13.41 -17.56
N SER A 313 13.57 14.09 -18.67
CA SER A 313 12.94 13.80 -19.96
C SER A 313 13.35 12.43 -20.45
N ARG A 314 12.39 11.74 -21.00
CA ARG A 314 12.50 10.47 -21.73
C ARG A 314 13.57 10.59 -22.81
N ARG A 315 14.66 9.82 -22.75
CA ARG A 315 15.48 9.55 -23.93
C ARG A 315 14.80 8.43 -24.72
N THR A 316 14.09 8.81 -25.75
CA THR A 316 13.75 7.88 -26.83
C THR A 316 14.98 7.64 -27.64
N THR A 317 15.62 6.48 -27.52
CA THR A 317 16.58 6.00 -28.49
C THR A 317 15.82 5.48 -29.70
N SER A 318 15.59 6.35 -30.66
CA SER A 318 15.29 5.91 -32.04
C SER A 318 16.58 5.42 -32.68
N LYS A 319 16.72 4.12 -32.85
CA LYS A 319 17.62 3.56 -33.85
C LYS A 319 16.99 3.82 -35.23
N ALA A 320 17.55 4.72 -35.99
CA ALA A 320 17.53 4.64 -37.44
C ALA A 320 18.47 5.69 -38.02
N PHE A 321 19.30 5.19 -38.92
CA PHE A 321 20.04 5.82 -40.01
C PHE A 321 21.47 6.26 -39.72
N SER A 322 22.35 5.35 -40.12
CA SER A 322 23.73 5.60 -40.60
C SER A 322 23.72 6.34 -41.94
N ASP A 323 24.83 7.05 -42.17
CA ASP A 323 25.34 7.59 -43.42
C ASP A 323 24.77 8.93 -43.92
N HIS A 324 25.50 10.00 -43.62
CA HIS A 324 26.17 10.78 -44.66
C HIS A 324 27.18 11.76 -44.02
N LYS A 325 28.46 11.59 -44.41
CA LYS A 325 29.51 12.57 -44.26
C LYS A 325 29.17 13.83 -45.06
N ARG A 326 29.27 14.99 -44.49
CA ARG A 326 29.92 16.16 -45.08
C ARG A 326 30.14 17.28 -44.05
N ASP A 327 31.37 17.62 -44.00
CA ASP A 327 32.13 18.74 -43.53
C ASP A 327 31.42 20.11 -43.70
N THR A 328 31.50 20.98 -42.74
CA THR A 328 32.03 22.33 -42.85
C THR A 328 31.79 23.13 -41.56
N SER A 329 32.88 23.71 -41.09
CA SER A 329 33.06 24.77 -40.12
C SER A 329 32.05 25.94 -40.24
N ARG A 330 31.48 26.39 -39.09
CA ARG A 330 31.26 27.83 -38.82
C ARG A 330 30.94 28.10 -37.33
N GLN A 331 31.79 28.88 -36.80
CA GLN A 331 31.83 29.81 -35.68
C GLN A 331 30.58 30.06 -34.80
N SER A 332 30.87 30.07 -33.53
CA SER A 332 30.17 30.55 -32.35
C SER A 332 29.59 31.97 -32.46
N LYS A 333 28.39 32.17 -31.88
CA LYS A 333 28.01 33.41 -31.22
C LYS A 333 27.03 33.11 -30.07
N PRO A 334 27.16 33.80 -28.94
CA PRO A 334 26.29 33.55 -27.75
C PRO A 334 25.03 34.39 -27.85
N TRP A 335 23.88 33.80 -27.47
CA TRP A 335 22.64 34.51 -27.31
C TRP A 335 22.45 34.96 -25.83
N GLN A 336 22.38 36.27 -25.67
CA GLN A 336 22.03 36.95 -24.41
C GLN A 336 20.54 36.78 -24.07
N ARG A 337 20.28 36.82 -22.78
CA ARG A 337 18.97 36.85 -22.14
C ARG A 337 18.14 38.07 -22.55
N SER A 338 16.84 37.87 -22.73
CA SER A 338 15.77 38.73 -22.18
C SER A 338 14.40 38.19 -22.62
N ALA A 339 13.58 37.77 -21.70
CA ALA A 339 12.13 37.94 -21.73
C ALA A 339 11.52 37.61 -20.35
N SER A 340 11.20 38.64 -19.64
CA SER A 340 10.34 38.68 -18.46
C SER A 340 8.88 38.42 -18.85
N TRP A 341 8.19 37.51 -18.18
CA TRP A 341 6.73 37.37 -18.23
C TRP A 341 6.15 37.71 -16.85
N PRO A 342 5.16 38.58 -16.75
CA PRO A 342 4.53 38.87 -15.49
C PRO A 342 3.45 37.88 -15.14
N PHE A 343 3.50 37.28 -13.93
CA PHE A 343 2.38 36.59 -13.33
C PHE A 343 1.47 37.58 -12.65
N GLN A 344 0.25 37.67 -13.11
CA GLN A 344 -0.83 38.37 -12.44
C GLN A 344 -1.64 37.34 -11.63
N CYS A 345 -1.61 37.48 -10.29
CA CYS A 345 -2.49 36.76 -9.38
C CYS A 345 -3.91 37.31 -9.53
N CYS A 346 -4.88 36.44 -9.74
CA CYS A 346 -6.28 36.68 -9.41
C CYS A 346 -6.64 36.01 -8.09
N LYS A 347 -7.34 36.76 -7.27
CA LYS A 347 -7.86 36.47 -5.93
C LYS A 347 -8.77 35.24 -5.86
#